data_65d6acd714f5ef4106b87901bc3f5475
#
_entry.id   65d6acd714f5ef4106b87901bc3f5475
#
_cell.length_a   1.000
_cell.length_b   1.000
_cell.length_c   1.000
_cell.angle_alpha   90.00
_cell.angle_beta   90.00
_cell.angle_gamma   90.00
#
_symmetry.space_group_name_H-M   'P 1'
#
loop_
_entity.id
_entity.type
_entity.pdbx_description
1 polymer ?
#
loop_
_entity_poly.entity_id
_entity_poly.type
_entity_poly.pdbx_seq_one_letter_code
_entity_poly.pdbx_strand_id
1 'polypeptide(L)'
;MLKQGNLVVVFYRGSWCPFCNAYLRKLQNNLTQIKAAGGNLVAISVENPDNSLAIVKKDELDFTVLSDPNLNVARQFGIVYDFPKESDEKYKANGLDIAKHNAMDKPQLPLSATYVVNKKGEIVYAFLEPDYKKRAAPEAIIESLKQIK
;
A
#
# COMPACT_ATOMS: atom_id res chain seq x y z
N MET A 1 -13.76 -5.74 7.34
CA MET A 1 -12.50 -5.62 8.10
C MET A 1 -12.63 -4.72 9.32
N LEU A 2 -13.24 -3.54 9.20
CA LEU A 2 -13.40 -2.62 10.35
C LEU A 2 -14.20 -3.22 11.53
N LYS A 3 -15.14 -4.13 11.29
CA LYS A 3 -15.88 -4.83 12.33
C LYS A 3 -14.98 -5.69 13.22
N GLN A 4 -13.82 -6.09 12.75
CA GLN A 4 -12.89 -6.98 13.47
C GLN A 4 -11.82 -6.21 14.25
N GLY A 5 -11.69 -4.89 14.05
CA GLY A 5 -10.68 -4.07 14.71
C GLY A 5 -10.37 -2.81 13.93
N ASN A 6 -9.39 -2.07 14.41
CA ASN A 6 -8.84 -0.93 13.67
C ASN A 6 -8.10 -1.42 12.42
N LEU A 7 -7.99 -0.60 11.39
CA LEU A 7 -7.43 -0.99 10.11
C LEU A 7 -6.20 -0.13 9.78
N VAL A 8 -5.10 -0.78 9.45
CA VAL A 8 -3.91 -0.14 8.89
C VAL A 8 -3.95 -0.37 7.38
N VAL A 9 -4.13 0.70 6.60
CA VAL A 9 -4.23 0.64 5.14
C VAL A 9 -2.94 1.18 4.54
N VAL A 10 -2.27 0.37 3.73
CA VAL A 10 -1.02 0.73 3.07
C VAL A 10 -1.20 0.63 1.56
N PHE A 11 -1.01 1.76 0.87
CA PHE A 11 -0.95 1.77 -0.60
C PHE A 11 0.49 1.64 -1.05
N TYR A 12 0.74 0.80 -2.06
CA TYR A 12 2.06 0.62 -2.65
C TYR A 12 1.98 0.64 -4.18
N ARG A 13 3.12 0.90 -4.81
CA ARG A 13 3.19 1.13 -6.26
C ARG A 13 3.02 -0.16 -7.06
N GLY A 14 3.57 -1.27 -6.57
CA GLY A 14 3.51 -2.56 -7.24
C GLY A 14 4.61 -3.50 -6.76
N SER A 15 4.47 -4.79 -7.08
CA SER A 15 5.42 -5.84 -6.72
C SER A 15 6.80 -5.66 -7.39
N TRP A 16 6.86 -4.87 -8.44
CA TRP A 16 8.09 -4.53 -9.17
C TRP A 16 8.93 -3.42 -8.49
N CYS A 17 8.40 -2.81 -7.42
CA CYS A 17 9.05 -1.71 -6.71
C CYS A 17 9.87 -2.25 -5.52
N PRO A 18 11.23 -2.21 -5.56
CA PRO A 18 12.06 -2.76 -4.48
C PRO A 18 11.84 -2.10 -3.13
N PHE A 19 11.63 -0.77 -3.10
CA PHE A 19 11.33 -0.04 -1.85
C PHE A 19 9.98 -0.44 -1.27
N CYS A 20 8.98 -0.70 -2.12
CA CYS A 20 7.67 -1.19 -1.69
C CYS A 20 7.78 -2.58 -1.09
N ASN A 21 8.50 -3.48 -1.75
CA ASN A 21 8.71 -4.85 -1.27
C ASN A 21 9.45 -4.88 0.08
N ALA A 22 10.49 -4.06 0.21
CA ALA A 22 11.23 -3.92 1.46
C ALA A 22 10.32 -3.41 2.59
N TYR A 23 9.44 -2.46 2.29
CA TYR A 23 8.50 -1.92 3.27
C TYR A 23 7.45 -2.95 3.69
N LEU A 24 6.88 -3.71 2.74
CA LEU A 24 5.93 -4.79 3.06
C LEU A 24 6.56 -5.85 3.95
N ARG A 25 7.81 -6.24 3.70
CA ARG A 25 8.55 -7.16 4.58
C ARG A 25 8.79 -6.56 5.96
N LYS A 26 9.09 -5.27 6.05
CA LYS A 26 9.25 -4.57 7.32
C LYS A 26 7.95 -4.58 8.13
N LEU A 27 6.81 -4.38 7.46
CA LEU A 27 5.48 -4.48 8.08
C LEU A 27 5.20 -5.91 8.54
N GLN A 28 5.57 -6.91 7.74
CA GLN A 28 5.45 -8.32 8.13
C GLN A 28 6.23 -8.61 9.41
N ASN A 29 7.46 -8.10 9.52
CA ASN A 29 8.29 -8.29 10.70
C ASN A 29 7.71 -7.62 11.97
N ASN A 30 6.83 -6.65 11.80
CA ASN A 30 6.15 -5.94 12.88
C ASN A 30 4.67 -6.33 13.04
N LEU A 31 4.21 -7.34 12.29
CA LEU A 31 2.79 -7.71 12.23
C LEU A 31 2.23 -8.12 13.59
N THR A 32 3.01 -8.87 14.37
CA THR A 32 2.60 -9.30 15.71
C THR A 32 2.32 -8.11 16.62
N GLN A 33 3.18 -7.09 16.61
CA GLN A 33 3.00 -5.86 17.41
C GLN A 33 1.80 -5.04 16.90
N ILE A 34 1.60 -4.96 15.59
CA ILE A 34 0.45 -4.28 14.98
C ILE A 34 -0.85 -4.95 15.44
N LYS A 35 -0.92 -6.28 15.38
CA LYS A 35 -2.08 -7.05 15.84
C LYS A 35 -2.30 -6.90 17.35
N ALA A 36 -1.23 -6.96 18.14
CA ALA A 36 -1.30 -6.76 19.60
C ALA A 36 -1.82 -5.36 19.97
N ALA A 37 -1.54 -4.36 19.15
CA ALA A 37 -2.07 -3.00 19.33
C ALA A 37 -3.51 -2.82 18.79
N GLY A 38 -4.15 -3.88 18.32
CA GLY A 38 -5.54 -3.87 17.85
C GLY A 38 -5.72 -3.53 16.38
N GLY A 39 -4.65 -3.57 15.59
CA GLY A 39 -4.69 -3.27 14.16
C GLY A 39 -4.75 -4.51 13.28
N ASN A 40 -5.53 -4.43 12.20
CA ASN A 40 -5.49 -5.36 11.09
C ASN A 40 -4.81 -4.66 9.91
N LEU A 41 -3.85 -5.33 9.27
CA LEU A 41 -3.07 -4.74 8.19
C LEU A 41 -3.61 -5.18 6.83
N VAL A 42 -3.77 -4.22 5.92
CA VAL A 42 -4.10 -4.46 4.51
C VAL A 42 -3.20 -3.62 3.62
N ALA A 43 -2.61 -4.24 2.61
CA ALA A 43 -1.85 -3.55 1.57
C ALA A 43 -2.64 -3.57 0.25
N ILE A 44 -2.61 -2.47 -0.48
CA ILE A 44 -3.41 -2.27 -1.71
C ILE A 44 -2.51 -1.72 -2.82
N SER A 45 -2.56 -2.34 -3.99
CA SER A 45 -1.95 -1.81 -5.21
C SER A 45 -2.92 -1.86 -6.38
N VAL A 46 -2.56 -1.19 -7.47
CA VAL A 46 -3.34 -1.23 -8.72
C VAL A 46 -3.11 -2.52 -9.52
N GLU A 47 -2.16 -3.35 -9.12
CA GLU A 47 -1.85 -4.60 -9.81
C GLU A 47 -3.03 -5.58 -9.80
N ASN A 48 -3.04 -6.50 -10.77
CA ASN A 48 -4.06 -7.54 -10.83
C ASN A 48 -3.93 -8.53 -9.65
N PRO A 49 -4.99 -9.34 -9.39
CA PRO A 49 -4.97 -10.29 -8.27
C PRO A 49 -3.84 -11.33 -8.33
N ASP A 50 -3.42 -11.76 -9.52
CA ASP A 50 -2.34 -12.73 -9.66
C ASP A 50 -1.01 -12.17 -9.16
N ASN A 51 -0.72 -10.90 -9.47
CA ASN A 51 0.47 -10.21 -8.97
C ASN A 51 0.41 -9.99 -7.46
N SER A 52 -0.77 -9.68 -6.92
CA SER A 52 -0.97 -9.55 -5.47
C SER A 52 -0.75 -10.88 -4.75
N LEU A 53 -1.23 -11.99 -5.31
CA LEU A 53 -0.97 -13.33 -4.76
C LEU A 53 0.49 -13.72 -4.87
N ALA A 54 1.15 -13.35 -5.97
CA ALA A 54 2.57 -13.68 -6.19
C ALA A 54 3.46 -13.05 -5.12
N ILE A 55 3.22 -11.78 -4.75
CA ILE A 55 4.03 -11.13 -3.71
C ILE A 55 3.76 -11.71 -2.32
N VAL A 56 2.51 -12.08 -2.03
CA VAL A 56 2.16 -12.75 -0.76
C VAL A 56 2.96 -14.04 -0.61
N LYS A 57 3.03 -14.85 -1.65
CA LYS A 57 3.79 -16.10 -1.64
C LYS A 57 5.30 -15.86 -1.56
N LYS A 58 5.82 -14.95 -2.38
CA LYS A 58 7.26 -14.66 -2.45
C LYS A 58 7.81 -14.14 -1.14
N ASP A 59 7.13 -13.20 -0.50
CA ASP A 59 7.58 -12.53 0.72
C ASP A 59 6.95 -13.10 1.99
N GLU A 60 6.20 -14.20 1.87
CA GLU A 60 5.56 -14.92 2.99
C GLU A 60 4.74 -13.96 3.88
N LEU A 61 3.88 -13.14 3.24
CA LEU A 61 3.07 -12.14 3.94
C LEU A 61 1.84 -12.78 4.60
N ASP A 62 1.68 -12.55 5.90
CA ASP A 62 0.55 -13.06 6.71
C ASP A 62 -0.56 -12.00 6.90
N PHE A 63 -0.56 -10.97 6.10
CA PHE A 63 -1.62 -9.96 6.08
C PHE A 63 -2.28 -9.91 4.71
N THR A 64 -3.46 -9.28 4.66
CA THR A 64 -4.24 -9.19 3.43
C THR A 64 -3.59 -8.25 2.43
N VAL A 65 -3.45 -8.71 1.18
CA VAL A 65 -3.01 -7.90 0.04
C VAL A 65 -4.13 -7.88 -0.99
N LEU A 66 -4.58 -6.69 -1.35
CA LEU A 66 -5.71 -6.47 -2.25
C LEU A 66 -5.27 -5.79 -3.55
N SER A 67 -6.01 -6.05 -4.60
CA SER A 67 -5.89 -5.37 -5.89
C SER A 67 -6.97 -4.30 -6.02
N ASP A 68 -6.59 -3.14 -6.55
CA ASP A 68 -7.47 -1.99 -6.78
C ASP A 68 -7.49 -1.65 -8.28
N PRO A 69 -8.23 -2.41 -9.11
CA PRO A 69 -8.28 -2.18 -10.55
C PRO A 69 -8.73 -0.75 -10.88
N ASN A 70 -8.07 -0.13 -11.83
CA ASN A 70 -8.33 1.26 -12.25
C ASN A 70 -8.18 2.29 -11.12
N LEU A 71 -7.54 1.93 -10.01
CA LEU A 71 -7.30 2.83 -8.87
C LEU A 71 -8.59 3.38 -8.24
N ASN A 72 -9.68 2.58 -8.25
CA ASN A 72 -10.98 3.03 -7.76
C ASN A 72 -10.96 3.44 -6.29
N VAL A 73 -10.31 2.66 -5.44
CA VAL A 73 -10.18 2.96 -4.01
C VAL A 73 -9.20 4.12 -3.79
N ALA A 74 -8.06 4.09 -4.46
CA ALA A 74 -7.05 5.16 -4.36
C ALA A 74 -7.61 6.52 -4.78
N ARG A 75 -8.49 6.56 -5.79
CA ARG A 75 -9.17 7.80 -6.20
C ARG A 75 -10.05 8.38 -5.09
N GLN A 76 -10.74 7.53 -4.35
CA GLN A 76 -11.57 7.97 -3.21
C GLN A 76 -10.71 8.55 -2.08
N PHE A 77 -9.48 8.06 -1.91
CA PHE A 77 -8.51 8.64 -0.97
C PHE A 77 -7.83 9.90 -1.53
N GLY A 78 -8.02 10.23 -2.80
CA GLY A 78 -7.40 11.42 -3.42
C GLY A 78 -5.90 11.30 -3.64
N ILE A 79 -5.36 10.09 -3.79
CA ILE A 79 -3.91 9.83 -3.85
C ILE A 79 -3.42 9.32 -5.21
N VAL A 80 -4.23 9.40 -6.24
CA VAL A 80 -3.83 8.99 -7.60
C VAL A 80 -3.08 10.12 -8.28
N TYR A 81 -1.96 9.79 -8.92
CA TYR A 81 -1.20 10.74 -9.73
C TYR A 81 -0.81 10.14 -11.08
N ASP A 82 -0.64 11.02 -12.06
CA ASP A 82 -0.11 10.63 -13.37
C ASP A 82 1.39 10.35 -13.25
N PHE A 83 1.80 9.16 -13.70
CA PHE A 83 3.22 8.80 -13.69
C PHE A 83 3.97 9.69 -14.70
N PRO A 84 5.05 10.39 -14.30
CA PRO A 84 5.73 11.33 -15.17
C PRO A 84 6.21 10.67 -16.47
N LYS A 85 6.04 11.36 -17.59
CA LYS A 85 6.40 10.85 -18.92
C LYS A 85 7.85 10.39 -19.00
N GLU A 86 8.78 11.18 -18.46
CA GLU A 86 10.20 10.84 -18.44
C GLU A 86 10.47 9.55 -17.67
N SER A 87 9.84 9.38 -16.52
CA SER A 87 9.94 8.16 -15.71
C SER A 87 9.32 6.96 -16.43
N ASP A 88 8.17 7.15 -17.06
CA ASP A 88 7.49 6.10 -17.82
C ASP A 88 8.36 5.59 -18.98
N GLU A 89 8.99 6.50 -19.71
CA GLU A 89 9.92 6.16 -20.79
C GLU A 89 11.13 5.36 -20.29
N LYS A 90 11.70 5.75 -19.14
CA LYS A 90 12.80 5.02 -18.51
C LYS A 90 12.38 3.61 -18.08
N TYR A 91 11.20 3.48 -17.50
CA TYR A 91 10.66 2.19 -17.06
C TYR A 91 10.40 1.26 -18.27
N LYS A 92 9.82 1.79 -19.35
CA LYS A 92 9.62 1.05 -20.61
C LYS A 92 10.94 0.56 -21.20
N ALA A 93 11.97 1.40 -21.17
CA ALA A 93 13.31 1.01 -21.65
C ALA A 93 13.91 -0.14 -20.84
N ASN A 94 13.51 -0.29 -19.58
CA ASN A 94 13.92 -1.38 -18.68
C ASN A 94 12.91 -2.55 -18.65
N GLY A 95 11.96 -2.57 -19.58
CA GLY A 95 11.03 -3.68 -19.74
C GLY A 95 9.73 -3.59 -18.93
N LEU A 96 9.43 -2.44 -18.31
CA LEU A 96 8.21 -2.26 -17.53
C LEU A 96 7.35 -1.12 -18.09
N ASP A 97 6.22 -1.48 -18.68
CA ASP A 97 5.18 -0.56 -19.12
C ASP A 97 4.08 -0.54 -18.04
N ILE A 98 4.03 0.53 -17.25
CA ILE A 98 3.11 0.66 -16.10
C ILE A 98 1.65 0.53 -16.55
N ALA A 99 1.25 1.25 -17.60
CA ALA A 99 -0.14 1.20 -18.08
C ALA A 99 -0.54 -0.21 -18.52
N LYS A 100 0.31 -0.87 -19.30
CA LYS A 100 0.07 -2.23 -19.79
C LYS A 100 0.07 -3.25 -18.64
N HIS A 101 1.02 -3.14 -17.72
CA HIS A 101 1.14 -4.02 -16.56
C HIS A 101 -0.12 -4.00 -15.70
N ASN A 102 -0.73 -2.83 -15.54
CA ASN A 102 -1.93 -2.64 -14.72
C ASN A 102 -3.24 -2.63 -15.53
N ALA A 103 -3.18 -2.99 -16.82
CA ALA A 103 -4.33 -2.99 -17.73
C ALA A 103 -5.10 -1.66 -17.73
N MET A 104 -4.37 -0.55 -17.80
CA MET A 104 -4.90 0.81 -17.78
C MET A 104 -4.57 1.54 -19.10
N ASP A 105 -5.39 2.54 -19.46
CA ASP A 105 -5.19 3.34 -20.68
C ASP A 105 -3.97 4.26 -20.57
N LYS A 106 -3.63 4.69 -19.37
CA LYS A 106 -2.49 5.58 -19.12
C LYS A 106 -1.78 5.20 -17.81
N PRO A 107 -0.48 5.54 -17.68
CA PRO A 107 0.28 5.21 -16.48
C PRO A 107 -0.11 6.11 -15.31
N GLN A 108 -0.86 5.57 -14.38
CA GLN A 108 -1.24 6.20 -13.12
C GLN A 108 -0.90 5.27 -11.97
N LEU A 109 -0.51 5.84 -10.84
CA LEU A 109 -0.15 5.12 -9.63
C LEU A 109 -0.75 5.79 -8.39
N PRO A 110 -0.93 5.05 -7.29
CA PRO A 110 -1.24 5.67 -6.01
C PRO A 110 0.04 6.22 -5.37
N LEU A 111 -0.09 7.27 -4.58
CA LEU A 111 0.96 7.64 -3.64
C LEU A 111 1.20 6.49 -2.66
N SER A 112 2.42 6.35 -2.18
CA SER A 112 2.75 5.38 -1.15
C SER A 112 2.29 5.89 0.21
N ALA A 113 1.01 5.76 0.48
CA ALA A 113 0.34 6.31 1.66
C ALA A 113 0.04 5.22 2.68
N THR A 114 0.04 5.60 3.97
CA THR A 114 -0.34 4.74 5.08
C THR A 114 -1.37 5.46 5.94
N TYR A 115 -2.46 4.77 6.25
CA TYR A 115 -3.53 5.28 7.09
C TYR A 115 -3.83 4.32 8.23
N VAL A 116 -4.16 4.87 9.39
CA VAL A 116 -4.80 4.09 10.46
C VAL A 116 -6.23 4.56 10.58
N VAL A 117 -7.17 3.63 10.46
CA VAL A 117 -8.61 3.88 10.48
C VAL A 117 -9.18 3.17 11.70
N ASN A 118 -9.93 3.91 12.55
CA ASN A 118 -10.57 3.32 13.71
C ASN A 118 -11.85 2.55 13.33
N LYS A 119 -12.44 1.85 14.29
CA LYS A 119 -13.67 1.07 14.08
C LYS A 119 -14.88 1.90 13.62
N LYS A 120 -14.86 3.21 13.85
CA LYS A 120 -15.91 4.14 13.40
C LYS A 120 -15.72 4.57 11.94
N GLY A 121 -14.61 4.17 11.28
CA GLY A 121 -14.28 4.59 9.92
C GLY A 121 -13.56 5.92 9.84
N GLU A 122 -13.04 6.44 10.95
CA GLU A 122 -12.31 7.71 10.98
C GLU A 122 -10.81 7.46 10.82
N ILE A 123 -10.16 8.28 9.98
CA ILE A 123 -8.70 8.27 9.84
C ILE A 123 -8.10 8.98 11.04
N VAL A 124 -7.34 8.25 11.85
CA VAL A 124 -6.69 8.78 13.06
C VAL A 124 -5.18 9.00 12.85
N TYR A 125 -4.62 8.46 11.81
CA TYR A 125 -3.22 8.66 11.41
C TYR A 125 -3.12 8.61 9.89
N ALA A 126 -2.33 9.49 9.32
CA ALA A 126 -2.06 9.50 7.88
C ALA A 126 -0.60 9.86 7.62
N PHE A 127 0.04 9.10 6.76
CA PHE A 127 1.37 9.39 6.26
C PHE A 127 1.30 9.42 4.73
N LEU A 128 1.44 10.61 4.15
CA LEU A 128 1.46 10.84 2.71
C LEU A 128 2.75 11.56 2.35
N GLU A 129 3.50 10.96 1.44
CA GLU A 129 4.77 11.52 0.99
C GLU A 129 4.90 11.24 -0.51
N PRO A 130 5.17 12.27 -1.36
CA PRO A 130 5.39 12.06 -2.79
C PRO A 130 6.61 11.18 -3.08
N ASP A 131 7.62 11.24 -2.22
CA ASP A 131 8.79 10.39 -2.33
C ASP A 131 8.45 8.97 -1.81
N TYR A 132 8.30 8.02 -2.75
CA TYR A 132 7.95 6.63 -2.44
C TYR A 132 8.99 5.88 -1.58
N LYS A 133 10.18 6.45 -1.40
CA LYS A 133 11.23 5.90 -0.54
C LYS A 133 10.97 6.21 0.94
N LYS A 134 10.22 7.26 1.21
CA LYS A 134 9.82 7.66 2.57
C LYS A 134 8.54 6.96 2.95
N ARG A 135 8.55 6.31 4.11
CA ARG A 135 7.44 5.50 4.58
C ARG A 135 7.14 5.74 6.05
N ALA A 136 5.89 5.45 6.45
CA ALA A 136 5.51 5.48 7.86
C ALA A 136 6.31 4.43 8.64
N ALA A 137 6.96 4.84 9.72
CA ALA A 137 7.64 3.90 10.60
C ALA A 137 6.64 2.97 11.28
N PRO A 138 6.90 1.64 11.33
CA PRO A 138 6.01 0.71 12.05
C PRO A 138 5.73 1.15 13.49
N GLU A 139 6.71 1.74 14.17
CA GLU A 139 6.58 2.26 15.53
C GLU A 139 5.51 3.37 15.62
N ALA A 140 5.46 4.27 14.64
CA ALA A 140 4.45 5.33 14.57
C ALA A 140 3.05 4.77 14.33
N ILE A 141 2.93 3.75 13.50
CA ILE A 141 1.66 3.03 13.26
C ILE A 141 1.18 2.38 14.57
N ILE A 142 2.05 1.65 15.24
CA ILE A 142 1.74 0.95 16.49
C ILE A 142 1.34 1.95 17.57
N GLU A 143 2.09 3.05 17.70
CA GLU A 143 1.76 4.11 18.67
C GLU A 143 0.40 4.73 18.41
N SER A 144 0.07 5.03 17.15
CA SER A 144 -1.24 5.58 16.80
C SER A 144 -2.39 4.60 17.09
N LEU A 145 -2.16 3.29 16.89
CA LEU A 145 -3.13 2.25 17.26
C LEU A 145 -3.37 2.21 18.78
N LYS A 146 -2.31 2.32 19.58
CA LYS A 146 -2.40 2.31 21.05
C LYS A 146 -3.16 3.52 21.61
N GLN A 147 -3.17 4.63 20.89
CA GLN A 147 -3.89 5.85 21.30
C GLN A 147 -5.39 5.80 21.00
N ILE A 148 -5.87 4.82 20.24
CA ILE A 148 -7.30 4.67 19.95
C ILE A 148 -8.02 4.13 21.19
N LYS A 149 -9.04 4.86 21.60
CA LYS A 149 -9.87 4.48 22.75
C LYS A 149 -11.10 3.69 22.32
#